data_742fae1c731cfbbcbeb33d1f320cf89c
#
_entry.id   742fae1c731cfbbcbeb33d1f320cf89c
#
_cell.length_a   1.000
_cell.length_b   1.000
_cell.length_c   1.000
_cell.angle_alpha   90.00
_cell.angle_beta   90.00
_cell.angle_gamma   90.00
#
_symmetry.space_group_name_H-M   'P 1'
#
loop_
_entity.id
_entity.type
_entity.pdbx_description
1 polymer ?
#
loop_
_entity_poly.entity_id
_entity_poly.type
_entity_poly.pdbx_seq_one_letter_code
_entity_poly.pdbx_strand_id
1 'polypeptide(L)'
;MQRRDLLKLLAASAGLQISPSIAAAIEYGLDTAPLKNGALDSLQLKNISVLAEMIIPTTDTPGAISAGVPQFIATIIESWYEKAEREIFEAGLTRIEEATRAAEACSFFQASPDLRNRLLALQEEEALAYKASQGATSAFSKEHDANSPFFAKLKELVIVGYYTSEIGCTVEQVYAPMSGSYEGNLDFSDFGRRIVSME
;
A
#
# COMPACT_ATOMS: atom_id res chain seq x y z
N MET A 1 10.34 -5.32 32.30
CA MET A 1 8.91 -5.05 32.00
C MET A 1 8.86 -4.42 30.63
N GLN A 2 8.31 -5.11 29.63
CA GLN A 2 8.25 -4.60 28.27
C GLN A 2 7.03 -3.67 28.12
N ARG A 3 7.08 -2.68 27.19
CA ARG A 3 5.98 -1.74 26.96
C ARG A 3 4.64 -2.43 26.70
N ARG A 4 4.66 -3.62 26.06
CA ARG A 4 3.46 -4.44 25.80
C ARG A 4 2.83 -5.02 27.08
N ASP A 5 3.64 -5.34 28.12
CA ASP A 5 3.12 -5.85 29.39
C ASP A 5 2.37 -4.74 30.15
N LEU A 6 2.84 -3.51 29.98
CA LEU A 6 2.23 -2.32 30.58
C LEU A 6 0.88 -1.99 29.90
N LEU A 7 0.78 -2.14 28.58
CA LEU A 7 -0.47 -1.99 27.83
C LEU A 7 -1.51 -3.06 28.16
N LYS A 8 -1.08 -4.32 28.34
CA LYS A 8 -1.95 -5.42 28.79
C LYS A 8 -2.48 -5.18 30.20
N LEU A 9 -1.63 -4.67 31.09
CA LEU A 9 -2.00 -4.32 32.46
C LEU A 9 -2.98 -3.14 32.53
N LEU A 10 -2.76 -2.10 31.72
CA LEU A 10 -3.66 -0.94 31.61
C LEU A 10 -5.02 -1.34 31.04
N ALA A 11 -5.07 -2.18 30.01
CA ALA A 11 -6.30 -2.68 29.45
C ALA A 11 -7.11 -3.54 30.44
N ALA A 12 -6.43 -4.38 31.21
CA ALA A 12 -7.05 -5.20 32.26
C ALA A 12 -7.56 -4.36 33.44
N SER A 13 -6.85 -3.29 33.83
CA SER A 13 -7.26 -2.41 34.92
C SER A 13 -8.43 -1.49 34.58
N ALA A 14 -8.64 -1.20 33.30
CA ALA A 14 -9.74 -0.36 32.82
C ALA A 14 -11.07 -1.11 32.62
N GLY A 15 -11.12 -2.43 32.87
CA GLY A 15 -12.33 -3.25 32.66
C GLY A 15 -12.80 -3.31 31.20
N LEU A 16 -11.96 -2.87 30.26
CA LEU A 16 -12.24 -2.93 28.83
C LEU A 16 -12.11 -4.38 28.34
N GLN A 17 -13.23 -4.97 27.97
CA GLN A 17 -13.22 -6.21 27.21
C GLN A 17 -12.71 -5.89 25.80
N ILE A 18 -11.40 -6.03 25.61
CA ILE A 18 -10.78 -5.91 24.28
C ILE A 18 -11.27 -7.10 23.46
N SER A 19 -11.92 -6.82 22.33
CA SER A 19 -12.36 -7.89 21.43
C SER A 19 -11.15 -8.76 21.01
N PRO A 20 -11.34 -10.07 20.79
CA PRO A 20 -10.25 -10.95 20.37
C PRO A 20 -9.51 -10.44 19.12
N SER A 21 -10.20 -9.75 18.22
CA SER A 21 -9.63 -9.13 17.02
C SER A 21 -8.70 -7.95 17.33
N ILE A 22 -9.02 -7.12 18.34
CA ILE A 22 -8.13 -6.02 18.77
C ILE A 22 -6.94 -6.58 19.54
N ALA A 23 -7.14 -7.60 20.36
CA ALA A 23 -6.04 -8.28 21.05
C ALA A 23 -5.07 -8.93 20.04
N ALA A 24 -5.59 -9.57 19.00
CA ALA A 24 -4.80 -10.11 17.90
C ALA A 24 -4.08 -8.98 17.13
N ALA A 25 -4.74 -7.88 16.81
CA ALA A 25 -4.12 -6.75 16.11
C ALA A 25 -2.97 -6.10 16.91
N ILE A 26 -3.11 -6.01 18.24
CA ILE A 26 -2.05 -5.52 19.13
C ILE A 26 -0.89 -6.55 19.20
N GLU A 27 -1.21 -7.83 19.13
CA GLU A 27 -0.21 -8.91 19.11
C GLU A 27 0.52 -9.00 17.76
N TYR A 28 -0.18 -8.79 16.65
CA TYR A 28 0.38 -8.72 15.28
C TYR A 28 1.11 -7.41 14.99
N GLY A 29 0.62 -6.27 15.47
CA GLY A 29 1.20 -4.96 15.17
C GLY A 29 2.48 -4.61 15.92
N LEU A 30 2.92 -5.44 16.88
CA LEU A 30 4.09 -5.17 17.71
C LEU A 30 5.27 -6.15 17.47
N ASP A 31 5.07 -7.19 16.70
CA ASP A 31 6.14 -8.08 16.25
C ASP A 31 6.34 -7.90 14.75
N THR A 32 7.53 -7.45 14.35
CA THR A 32 8.11 -7.68 13.03
C THR A 32 8.44 -9.18 12.89
N ALA A 33 7.52 -10.07 13.30
CA ALA A 33 7.64 -11.48 13.07
C ALA A 33 7.61 -11.73 11.57
N PRO A 34 8.49 -12.57 11.03
CA PRO A 34 8.37 -12.96 9.63
C PRO A 34 6.97 -13.51 9.42
N LEU A 35 6.31 -13.03 8.35
CA LEU A 35 4.98 -13.49 7.92
C LEU A 35 4.95 -15.02 8.03
N LYS A 36 4.19 -15.55 8.97
CA LYS A 36 4.05 -16.99 9.16
C LYS A 36 3.30 -17.54 7.95
N ASN A 37 4.01 -18.27 7.08
CA ASN A 37 3.45 -18.92 5.90
C ASN A 37 2.70 -17.97 4.96
N GLY A 38 3.39 -16.90 4.52
CA GLY A 38 2.81 -15.89 3.66
C GLY A 38 2.23 -16.52 2.39
N ALA A 39 1.07 -16.04 1.97
CA ALA A 39 0.49 -16.39 0.67
C ALA A 39 1.43 -16.02 -0.48
N LEU A 40 2.34 -15.08 -0.25
CA LEU A 40 3.34 -14.60 -1.21
C LEU A 40 4.71 -15.21 -0.93
N ASP A 41 5.36 -15.70 -1.98
CA ASP A 41 6.73 -16.19 -1.89
C ASP A 41 7.76 -15.05 -1.90
N SER A 42 9.04 -15.38 -1.65
CA SER A 42 10.12 -14.40 -1.59
C SER A 42 10.38 -13.69 -2.93
N LEU A 43 10.07 -14.32 -4.06
CA LEU A 43 10.19 -13.74 -5.39
C LEU A 43 9.06 -12.74 -5.64
N GLN A 44 7.84 -13.11 -5.31
CA GLN A 44 6.68 -12.23 -5.41
C GLN A 44 6.86 -10.97 -4.56
N LEU A 45 7.39 -11.10 -3.33
CA LEU A 45 7.67 -9.96 -2.47
C LEU A 45 8.74 -9.02 -3.05
N LYS A 46 9.78 -9.55 -3.70
CA LYS A 46 10.77 -8.73 -4.43
C LYS A 46 10.14 -8.01 -5.62
N ASN A 47 9.30 -8.68 -6.38
CA ASN A 47 8.59 -8.08 -7.49
C ASN A 47 7.64 -6.97 -7.03
N ILE A 48 6.89 -7.18 -5.94
CA ILE A 48 6.05 -6.15 -5.31
C ILE A 48 6.90 -4.96 -4.86
N SER A 49 8.08 -5.20 -4.28
CA SER A 49 8.97 -4.12 -3.83
C SER A 49 9.40 -3.23 -5.00
N VAL A 50 9.79 -3.84 -6.13
CA VAL A 50 10.14 -3.07 -7.34
C VAL A 50 8.94 -2.34 -7.92
N LEU A 51 7.78 -3.00 -8.02
CA LEU A 51 6.55 -2.39 -8.52
C LEU A 51 6.11 -1.21 -7.66
N ALA A 52 6.17 -1.34 -6.34
CA ALA A 52 5.83 -0.26 -5.40
C ALA A 52 6.77 0.95 -5.56
N GLU A 53 8.08 0.71 -5.68
CA GLU A 53 9.08 1.78 -5.89
C GLU A 53 8.95 2.43 -7.28
N MET A 54 8.46 1.70 -8.30
CA MET A 54 8.15 2.31 -9.60
C MET A 54 6.93 3.24 -9.54
N ILE A 55 5.98 2.99 -8.64
CA ILE A 55 4.78 3.82 -8.47
C ILE A 55 5.07 5.05 -7.61
N ILE A 56 5.78 4.86 -6.48
CA ILE A 56 6.23 5.95 -5.60
C ILE A 56 7.73 5.82 -5.40
N PRO A 57 8.54 6.43 -6.30
CA PRO A 57 9.99 6.34 -6.24
C PRO A 57 10.58 7.22 -5.14
N THR A 58 11.77 6.85 -4.69
CA THR A 58 12.61 7.72 -3.87
C THR A 58 13.05 8.93 -4.69
N THR A 59 12.76 10.14 -4.19
CA THR A 59 13.12 11.42 -4.80
C THR A 59 13.80 12.31 -3.74
N ASP A 60 13.28 13.48 -3.45
CA ASP A 60 13.59 14.31 -2.29
C ASP A 60 12.96 13.76 -1.00
N THR A 61 11.96 12.91 -1.13
CA THR A 61 11.34 12.13 -0.06
C THR A 61 11.59 10.62 -0.24
N PRO A 62 11.59 9.82 0.86
CA PRO A 62 11.77 8.37 0.77
C PRO A 62 10.67 7.70 -0.03
N GLY A 63 11.01 6.71 -0.86
CA GLY A 63 10.06 5.97 -1.67
C GLY A 63 9.28 4.87 -0.92
N ALA A 64 8.49 4.11 -1.69
CA ALA A 64 7.59 3.08 -1.18
C ALA A 64 8.30 1.97 -0.40
N ILE A 65 9.50 1.57 -0.82
CA ILE A 65 10.27 0.53 -0.09
C ILE A 65 10.64 1.02 1.30
N SER A 66 11.16 2.25 1.40
CA SER A 66 11.57 2.85 2.67
C SER A 66 10.39 3.07 3.63
N ALA A 67 9.20 3.29 3.08
CA ALA A 67 7.95 3.44 3.82
C ALA A 67 7.33 2.10 4.27
N GLY A 68 7.95 0.94 3.96
CA GLY A 68 7.44 -0.37 4.34
C GLY A 68 6.22 -0.86 3.55
N VAL A 69 5.92 -0.22 2.42
CA VAL A 69 4.76 -0.53 1.58
C VAL A 69 4.71 -2.00 1.12
N PRO A 70 5.83 -2.67 0.72
CA PRO A 70 5.78 -4.07 0.32
C PRO A 70 5.26 -4.99 1.42
N GLN A 71 5.64 -4.75 2.67
CA GLN A 71 5.19 -5.54 3.83
C GLN A 71 3.72 -5.26 4.15
N PHE A 72 3.29 -4.01 4.02
CA PHE A 72 1.88 -3.64 4.13
C PHE A 72 1.02 -4.38 3.09
N ILE A 73 1.43 -4.37 1.81
CA ILE A 73 0.73 -5.07 0.72
C ILE A 73 0.63 -6.58 1.03
N ALA A 74 1.73 -7.22 1.43
CA ALA A 74 1.74 -8.63 1.78
C ALA A 74 0.74 -8.94 2.91
N THR A 75 0.70 -8.10 3.95
CA THR A 75 -0.22 -8.24 5.09
C THR A 75 -1.69 -8.11 4.65
N ILE A 76 -2.01 -7.14 3.79
CA ILE A 76 -3.38 -6.95 3.30
C ILE A 76 -3.83 -8.14 2.46
N ILE A 77 -2.99 -8.62 1.53
CA ILE A 77 -3.33 -9.77 0.66
C ILE A 77 -3.55 -11.03 1.50
N GLU A 78 -2.73 -11.24 2.53
CA GLU A 78 -2.82 -12.42 3.37
C GLU A 78 -4.04 -12.40 4.31
N SER A 79 -4.32 -11.23 4.92
CA SER A 79 -5.25 -11.13 6.05
C SER A 79 -6.63 -10.58 5.68
N TRP A 80 -6.73 -9.78 4.60
CA TRP A 80 -7.93 -9.01 4.28
C TRP A 80 -8.55 -9.35 2.93
N TYR A 81 -7.74 -9.74 1.94
CA TYR A 81 -8.28 -10.07 0.62
C TYR A 81 -9.09 -11.35 0.66
N GLU A 82 -10.28 -11.31 0.07
CA GLU A 82 -11.04 -12.50 -0.24
C GLU A 82 -10.30 -13.36 -1.27
N LYS A 83 -10.68 -14.65 -1.34
CA LYS A 83 -10.02 -15.59 -2.24
C LYS A 83 -9.99 -15.11 -3.70
N ALA A 84 -11.11 -14.58 -4.20
CA ALA A 84 -11.21 -14.08 -5.57
C ALA A 84 -10.27 -12.91 -5.85
N GLU A 85 -10.16 -11.96 -4.92
CA GLU A 85 -9.27 -10.82 -5.04
C GLU A 85 -7.80 -11.21 -5.00
N ARG A 86 -7.46 -12.14 -4.11
CA ARG A 86 -6.11 -12.70 -4.01
C ARG A 86 -5.72 -13.41 -5.31
N GLU A 87 -6.60 -14.24 -5.88
CA GLU A 87 -6.36 -14.91 -7.16
C GLU A 87 -6.09 -13.91 -8.29
N ILE A 88 -6.84 -12.80 -8.37
CA ILE A 88 -6.58 -11.73 -9.35
C ILE A 88 -5.20 -11.11 -9.14
N PHE A 89 -4.81 -10.84 -7.90
CA PHE A 89 -3.52 -10.23 -7.58
C PHE A 89 -2.36 -11.18 -7.90
N GLU A 90 -2.43 -12.42 -7.47
CA GLU A 90 -1.42 -13.45 -7.74
C GLU A 90 -1.28 -13.75 -9.23
N ALA A 91 -2.40 -13.84 -9.96
CA ALA A 91 -2.40 -14.02 -11.40
C ALA A 91 -1.73 -12.84 -12.13
N GLY A 92 -1.93 -11.60 -11.65
CA GLY A 92 -1.26 -10.42 -12.17
C GLY A 92 0.25 -10.46 -11.98
N LEU A 93 0.73 -10.82 -10.78
CA LEU A 93 2.16 -11.01 -10.50
C LEU A 93 2.77 -12.11 -11.38
N THR A 94 2.08 -13.24 -11.53
CA THR A 94 2.52 -14.35 -12.35
C THR A 94 2.64 -13.94 -13.81
N ARG A 95 1.65 -13.23 -14.35
CA ARG A 95 1.65 -12.74 -15.74
C ARG A 95 2.82 -11.80 -16.04
N ILE A 96 3.15 -10.88 -15.12
CA ILE A 96 4.31 -10.00 -15.25
C ILE A 96 5.62 -10.79 -15.24
N GLU A 97 5.75 -11.75 -14.32
CA GLU A 97 6.95 -12.59 -14.21
C GLU A 97 7.14 -13.46 -15.47
N GLU A 98 6.08 -14.07 -15.98
CA GLU A 98 6.12 -14.86 -17.22
C GLU A 98 6.49 -14.02 -18.45
N ALA A 99 5.87 -12.83 -18.59
CA ALA A 99 6.19 -11.91 -19.69
C ALA A 99 7.65 -11.45 -19.63
N THR A 100 8.18 -11.21 -18.43
CA THR A 100 9.58 -10.85 -18.23
C THR A 100 10.52 -11.99 -18.62
N ARG A 101 10.24 -13.19 -18.15
CA ARG A 101 11.05 -14.37 -18.48
C ARG A 101 11.07 -14.69 -19.97
N ALA A 102 9.96 -14.47 -20.66
CA ALA A 102 9.86 -14.65 -22.10
C ALA A 102 10.71 -13.61 -22.87
N ALA A 103 10.87 -12.39 -22.34
CA ALA A 103 11.59 -11.30 -22.99
C ALA A 103 13.10 -11.30 -22.66
N GLU A 104 13.48 -11.46 -21.40
CA GLU A 104 14.86 -11.30 -20.92
C GLU A 104 15.42 -12.52 -20.17
N ALA A 105 14.69 -13.64 -20.09
CA ALA A 105 15.08 -14.86 -19.39
C ALA A 105 15.52 -14.64 -17.91
N CYS A 106 15.02 -13.59 -17.27
CA CYS A 106 15.28 -13.25 -15.86
C CYS A 106 13.98 -12.96 -15.11
N SER A 107 14.06 -12.78 -13.80
CA SER A 107 12.91 -12.37 -12.99
C SER A 107 12.65 -10.87 -13.12
N PHE A 108 11.40 -10.44 -12.88
CA PHE A 108 10.99 -9.04 -13.04
C PHE A 108 11.85 -8.06 -12.21
N PHE A 109 12.21 -8.41 -10.98
CA PHE A 109 13.07 -7.54 -10.16
C PHE A 109 14.50 -7.38 -10.70
N GLN A 110 14.93 -8.22 -11.64
CA GLN A 110 16.24 -8.17 -12.30
C GLN A 110 16.17 -7.60 -13.72
N ALA A 111 14.97 -7.46 -14.28
CA ALA A 111 14.77 -7.02 -15.65
C ALA A 111 15.27 -5.58 -15.89
N SER A 112 15.51 -5.26 -17.15
CA SER A 112 15.90 -3.91 -17.56
C SER A 112 14.81 -2.88 -17.19
N PRO A 113 15.19 -1.62 -16.86
CA PRO A 113 14.21 -0.57 -16.58
C PRO A 113 13.21 -0.34 -17.71
N ASP A 114 13.65 -0.45 -18.96
CA ASP A 114 12.79 -0.26 -20.13
C ASP A 114 11.72 -1.34 -20.25
N LEU A 115 12.08 -2.60 -19.99
CA LEU A 115 11.11 -3.69 -20.00
C LEU A 115 10.11 -3.54 -18.84
N ARG A 116 10.60 -3.23 -17.63
CA ARG A 116 9.72 -2.99 -16.46
C ARG A 116 8.71 -1.89 -16.72
N ASN A 117 9.15 -0.75 -17.24
CA ASN A 117 8.28 0.38 -17.59
C ASN A 117 7.24 -0.01 -18.63
N ARG A 118 7.63 -0.75 -19.67
CA ARG A 118 6.71 -1.21 -20.70
C ARG A 118 5.66 -2.16 -20.18
N LEU A 119 6.06 -3.14 -19.35
CA LEU A 119 5.12 -4.08 -18.74
C LEU A 119 4.15 -3.39 -17.79
N LEU A 120 4.64 -2.42 -17.00
CA LEU A 120 3.79 -1.65 -16.09
C LEU A 120 2.78 -0.79 -16.85
N ALA A 121 3.20 -0.14 -17.96
CA ALA A 121 2.31 0.65 -18.81
C ALA A 121 1.17 -0.20 -19.40
N LEU A 122 1.46 -1.43 -19.86
CA LEU A 122 0.42 -2.35 -20.35
C LEU A 122 -0.59 -2.71 -19.25
N GLN A 123 -0.15 -2.89 -18.00
CA GLN A 123 -1.06 -3.15 -16.89
C GLN A 123 -1.91 -1.90 -16.54
N GLU A 124 -1.36 -0.71 -16.68
CA GLU A 124 -2.10 0.54 -16.49
C GLU A 124 -3.16 0.75 -17.57
N GLU A 125 -2.84 0.46 -18.85
CA GLU A 125 -3.81 0.51 -19.94
C GLU A 125 -4.99 -0.44 -19.70
N GLU A 126 -4.72 -1.66 -19.25
CA GLU A 126 -5.76 -2.65 -18.90
C GLU A 126 -6.66 -2.11 -17.77
N ALA A 127 -6.10 -1.50 -16.74
CA ALA A 127 -6.85 -0.93 -15.64
C ALA A 127 -7.70 0.28 -16.06
N LEU A 128 -7.17 1.13 -16.95
CA LEU A 128 -7.90 2.27 -17.51
C LEU A 128 -9.05 1.83 -18.40
N ALA A 129 -8.84 0.82 -19.25
CA ALA A 129 -9.89 0.24 -20.10
C ALA A 129 -11.01 -0.37 -19.26
N TYR A 130 -10.66 -1.09 -18.20
CA TYR A 130 -11.63 -1.63 -17.25
C TYR A 130 -12.45 -0.52 -16.59
N LYS A 131 -11.80 0.52 -16.07
CA LYS A 131 -12.48 1.67 -15.47
C LYS A 131 -13.42 2.38 -16.45
N ALA A 132 -13.02 2.51 -17.70
CA ALA A 132 -13.86 3.08 -18.75
C ALA A 132 -15.10 2.22 -19.05
N SER A 133 -14.97 0.88 -18.96
CA SER A 133 -16.09 -0.06 -19.18
C SER A 133 -17.15 -0.01 -18.07
N GLN A 134 -16.76 0.37 -16.86
CA GLN A 134 -17.68 0.48 -15.70
C GLN A 134 -18.56 1.75 -15.72
N GLY A 135 -18.30 2.66 -16.64
CA GLY A 135 -19.00 3.93 -16.74
C GLY A 135 -18.54 4.97 -15.71
N ALA A 136 -19.07 6.19 -15.84
CA ALA A 136 -18.75 7.29 -14.92
C ALA A 136 -19.51 7.11 -13.59
N THR A 137 -18.99 6.31 -12.70
CA THR A 137 -19.45 6.27 -11.30
C THR A 137 -19.03 7.57 -10.61
N SER A 138 -19.94 8.15 -9.83
CA SER A 138 -19.67 9.35 -9.03
C SER A 138 -18.39 9.18 -8.21
N ALA A 139 -17.55 10.22 -8.17
CA ALA A 139 -16.30 10.20 -7.37
C ALA A 139 -16.53 9.91 -5.89
N PHE A 140 -17.77 10.03 -5.41
CA PHE A 140 -18.19 9.80 -4.02
C PHE A 140 -18.77 8.41 -3.74
N SER A 141 -19.09 7.61 -4.75
CA SER A 141 -19.60 6.24 -4.58
C SER A 141 -18.55 5.22 -5.06
N LYS A 142 -17.39 5.21 -4.46
CA LYS A 142 -16.43 4.12 -4.63
C LYS A 142 -16.84 2.97 -3.71
N GLU A 143 -17.76 2.15 -4.17
CA GLU A 143 -17.83 0.79 -3.65
C GLU A 143 -16.53 0.06 -4.00
N HIS A 144 -16.02 -0.69 -3.04
CA HIS A 144 -14.86 -1.55 -3.26
C HIS A 144 -15.17 -2.54 -4.39
N ASP A 145 -14.40 -2.47 -5.48
CA ASP A 145 -14.58 -3.38 -6.60
C ASP A 145 -13.63 -4.57 -6.49
N ALA A 146 -14.17 -5.67 -5.98
CA ALA A 146 -13.44 -6.93 -5.82
C ALA A 146 -12.88 -7.49 -7.15
N ASN A 147 -13.47 -7.12 -8.30
CA ASN A 147 -13.07 -7.58 -9.63
C ASN A 147 -12.10 -6.63 -10.34
N SER A 148 -11.69 -5.55 -9.71
CA SER A 148 -10.77 -4.60 -10.34
C SER A 148 -9.45 -5.28 -10.74
N PRO A 149 -8.84 -4.89 -11.89
CA PRO A 149 -7.60 -5.48 -12.39
C PRO A 149 -6.43 -5.35 -11.41
N PHE A 150 -5.45 -6.22 -11.56
CA PHE A 150 -4.23 -6.26 -10.75
C PHE A 150 -3.59 -4.89 -10.51
N PHE A 151 -3.37 -4.11 -11.58
CA PHE A 151 -2.70 -2.81 -11.45
C PHE A 151 -3.52 -1.80 -10.64
N ALA A 152 -4.84 -1.81 -10.77
CA ALA A 152 -5.70 -0.94 -9.97
C ALA A 152 -5.60 -1.27 -8.48
N LYS A 153 -5.63 -2.56 -8.13
CA LYS A 153 -5.43 -3.04 -6.76
C LYS A 153 -4.04 -2.71 -6.23
N LEU A 154 -3.00 -2.96 -7.02
CA LEU A 154 -1.62 -2.65 -6.66
C LEU A 154 -1.43 -1.15 -6.39
N LYS A 155 -1.90 -0.30 -7.32
CA LYS A 155 -1.79 1.16 -7.19
C LYS A 155 -2.51 1.69 -5.95
N GLU A 156 -3.72 1.19 -5.68
CA GLU A 156 -4.48 1.52 -4.47
C GLU A 156 -3.71 1.14 -3.20
N LEU A 157 -3.22 -0.09 -3.11
CA LEU A 157 -2.46 -0.56 -1.95
C LEU A 157 -1.15 0.21 -1.75
N VAL A 158 -0.45 0.56 -2.83
CA VAL A 158 0.77 1.36 -2.76
C VAL A 158 0.46 2.76 -2.23
N ILE A 159 -0.57 3.43 -2.76
CA ILE A 159 -0.95 4.78 -2.33
C ILE A 159 -1.41 4.76 -0.87
N VAL A 160 -2.32 3.85 -0.52
CA VAL A 160 -2.82 3.73 0.86
C VAL A 160 -1.67 3.41 1.82
N GLY A 161 -0.85 2.39 1.51
CA GLY A 161 0.27 1.99 2.35
C GLY A 161 1.30 3.10 2.55
N TYR A 162 1.58 3.88 1.50
CA TYR A 162 2.54 4.99 1.59
C TYR A 162 2.00 6.14 2.45
N TYR A 163 0.82 6.65 2.13
CA TYR A 163 0.27 7.82 2.83
C TYR A 163 -0.28 7.53 4.23
N THR A 164 -0.44 6.26 4.62
CA THR A 164 -0.72 5.85 6.01
C THR A 164 0.54 5.43 6.78
N SER A 165 1.70 5.37 6.12
CA SER A 165 2.99 5.09 6.78
C SER A 165 3.48 6.31 7.58
N GLU A 166 4.37 6.06 8.54
CA GLU A 166 5.05 7.13 9.28
C GLU A 166 5.75 8.12 8.34
N ILE A 167 6.46 7.62 7.32
CA ILE A 167 7.16 8.42 6.33
C ILE A 167 6.18 9.27 5.52
N GLY A 168 5.11 8.69 5.01
CA GLY A 168 4.10 9.42 4.26
C GLY A 168 3.42 10.53 5.07
N CYS A 169 3.12 10.25 6.35
CA CYS A 169 2.47 11.21 7.22
C CYS A 169 3.38 12.32 7.76
N THR A 170 4.69 12.04 7.95
CA THR A 170 5.59 12.97 8.63
C THR A 170 6.59 13.66 7.73
N VAL A 171 7.01 13.01 6.63
CA VAL A 171 8.02 13.51 5.70
C VAL A 171 7.40 14.08 4.44
N GLU A 172 6.48 13.32 3.80
CA GLU A 172 5.80 13.77 2.58
C GLU A 172 4.69 14.80 2.89
N GLN A 173 3.95 14.60 3.98
CA GLN A 173 2.88 15.48 4.40
C GLN A 173 3.24 16.21 5.70
N VAL A 174 2.68 17.40 5.91
CA VAL A 174 2.78 18.14 7.16
C VAL A 174 1.49 17.97 7.92
N TYR A 175 1.57 17.39 9.12
CA TYR A 175 0.44 17.29 10.03
C TYR A 175 0.11 18.66 10.64
N ALA A 176 -1.10 19.15 10.40
CA ALA A 176 -1.62 20.36 11.01
C ALA A 176 -2.90 20.01 11.80
N PRO A 177 -2.81 19.80 13.14
CA PRO A 177 -3.96 19.39 13.97
C PRO A 177 -5.06 20.44 14.06
N MET A 178 -4.73 21.69 13.81
CA MET A 178 -5.70 22.78 13.66
C MET A 178 -5.22 23.69 12.53
N SER A 179 -5.95 23.73 11.44
CA SER A 179 -5.80 24.79 10.45
C SER A 179 -6.21 26.10 11.13
N GLY A 180 -5.30 27.07 11.20
CA GLY A 180 -5.61 28.40 11.74
C GLY A 180 -6.79 29.08 11.04
N SER A 181 -6.80 30.42 10.98
CA SER A 181 -7.79 31.16 10.20
C SER A 181 -7.68 30.81 8.71
N TYR A 182 -8.81 30.68 8.03
CA TYR A 182 -8.84 30.48 6.58
C TYR A 182 -8.29 31.72 5.85
N GLU A 183 -7.21 31.55 5.12
CA GLU A 183 -6.63 32.56 4.23
C GLU A 183 -6.74 32.08 2.79
N GLY A 184 -7.76 32.57 2.08
CA GLY A 184 -8.03 32.16 0.69
C GLY A 184 -7.00 32.60 -0.35
N ASN A 185 -6.08 33.52 0.00
CA ASN A 185 -5.05 34.07 -0.89
C ASN A 185 -3.61 33.64 -0.48
N LEU A 186 -3.49 32.58 0.31
CA LEU A 186 -2.17 32.12 0.72
C LEU A 186 -1.39 31.56 -0.48
N ASP A 187 -0.14 32.01 -0.64
CA ASP A 187 0.73 31.54 -1.72
C ASP A 187 1.17 30.10 -1.43
N PHE A 188 1.10 29.24 -2.45
CA PHE A 188 1.51 27.83 -2.33
C PHE A 188 2.98 27.68 -1.90
N SER A 189 3.84 28.64 -2.28
CA SER A 189 5.25 28.66 -1.88
C SER A 189 5.46 28.77 -0.37
N ASP A 190 4.51 29.37 0.35
CA ASP A 190 4.60 29.57 1.80
C ASP A 190 4.34 28.27 2.57
N PHE A 191 3.68 27.31 1.96
CA PHE A 191 3.41 26.00 2.55
C PHE A 191 4.49 24.94 2.26
N GLY A 192 5.18 25.01 1.15
CA GLY A 192 6.29 24.13 0.75
C GLY A 192 5.97 22.62 0.67
N ARG A 193 4.87 22.15 1.29
CA ARG A 193 4.45 20.74 1.36
C ARG A 193 2.92 20.65 1.45
N ARG A 194 2.37 19.47 1.11
CA ARG A 194 0.95 19.19 1.31
C ARG A 194 0.63 19.20 2.80
N ILE A 195 -0.35 20.00 3.20
CA ILE A 195 -0.89 20.02 4.55
C ILE A 195 -2.04 19.03 4.59
N VAL A 196 -2.00 18.10 5.53
CA VAL A 196 -3.14 17.23 5.86
C VAL A 196 -3.67 17.69 7.22
N SER A 197 -4.87 18.27 7.24
CA SER A 197 -5.61 18.43 8.48
C SER A 197 -6.31 17.10 8.76
N MET A 198 -6.08 16.52 9.93
CA MET A 198 -6.95 15.45 10.44
C MET A 198 -8.04 16.11 11.29
N GLU A 199 -9.29 16.00 10.85
CA GLU A 199 -10.45 16.27 11.67
C GLU A 199 -10.66 15.17 12.71
#